data_96c40d548b518124467d7fe725d06df5
#
_entry.id   96c40d548b518124467d7fe725d06df5
#
_cell.length_a   1.000
_cell.length_b   1.000
_cell.length_c   1.000
_cell.angle_alpha   90.00
_cell.angle_beta   90.00
_cell.angle_gamma   90.00
#
_symmetry.space_group_name_H-M   'P 1'
#
loop_
_entity.id
_entity.type
_entity.pdbx_description
1 polymer ?
#
loop_
_entity_poly.entity_id
_entity_poly.type
_entity_poly.pdbx_seq_one_letter_code
_entity_poly.pdbx_strand_id
1 'polypeptide(L)'
;ELNAAHSKNCMGLHDVYEPLDPPYRREIPIYKASDRIGVPYVQVDPKKIVGIVEVNKPDEARAFTAPDPITDKIGQNVADFLMADMKRGIIPSSFLPLQSGVGNIANAVLGALGREKSIPAFEMYTEVLQDAVVDLIRAGRVKFGSTCSLTVTNNCLQGIYDDIDFFRDKLVMRPSEISNSPEIVRRLGIISMNTAIVADIYGNVNSTHIAGTKMMNGIGGSGDFTRNAYISIFSCP
;
A
#
# COMPACT_ATOMS: atom_id res chain seq x y z
N GLU A 1 4.38 22.50 12.39
CA GLU A 1 4.62 21.69 13.59
C GLU A 1 6.02 21.07 13.52
N LEU A 2 6.77 21.13 14.61
CA LEU A 2 8.02 20.40 14.80
C LEU A 2 7.77 19.36 15.90
N ASN A 3 7.67 18.09 15.53
CA ASN A 3 7.38 17.03 16.49
C ASN A 3 8.67 16.33 16.95
N ALA A 4 9.05 16.56 18.21
CA ALA A 4 10.25 15.97 18.80
C ALA A 4 10.15 14.45 19.03
N ALA A 5 8.94 13.89 19.05
CA ALA A 5 8.72 12.45 19.17
C ALA A 5 9.05 11.67 17.87
N HIS A 6 9.06 12.36 16.73
CA HIS A 6 9.39 11.72 15.46
C HIS A 6 10.89 11.50 15.32
N SER A 7 11.27 10.35 14.81
CA SER A 7 12.68 10.05 14.53
C SER A 7 13.23 10.98 13.45
N LYS A 8 14.36 11.64 13.75
CA LYS A 8 15.11 12.40 12.73
C LYS A 8 15.59 11.52 11.58
N ASN A 9 15.62 10.20 11.76
CA ASN A 9 16.09 9.23 10.80
C ASN A 9 15.02 8.77 9.81
N CYS A 10 13.76 9.22 9.91
CA CYS A 10 12.73 8.99 8.89
C CYS A 10 13.08 9.64 7.54
N MET A 11 14.01 10.58 7.52
CA MET A 11 14.61 11.07 6.29
C MET A 11 15.26 9.91 5.51
N GLY A 12 14.88 9.77 4.24
CA GLY A 12 15.34 8.69 3.37
C GLY A 12 14.30 7.62 3.08
N LEU A 13 13.20 7.53 3.84
CA LEU A 13 12.04 6.75 3.42
C LEU A 13 11.24 7.48 2.34
N HIS A 14 11.16 8.80 2.39
CA HIS A 14 10.35 9.60 1.48
C HIS A 14 11.01 9.78 0.11
N ASP A 15 10.15 9.86 -0.91
CA ASP A 15 10.48 10.19 -2.29
C ASP A 15 9.40 11.13 -2.82
N VAL A 16 9.54 12.41 -2.48
CA VAL A 16 8.57 13.45 -2.81
C VAL A 16 8.85 13.97 -4.21
N TYR A 17 7.98 13.65 -5.14
CA TYR A 17 7.99 14.14 -6.52
C TYR A 17 6.69 14.87 -6.79
N GLU A 18 6.81 16.08 -7.30
CA GLU A 18 5.68 16.93 -7.70
C GLU A 18 5.64 16.99 -9.23
N PRO A 19 4.68 16.30 -9.88
CA PRO A 19 4.55 16.38 -11.33
C PRO A 19 4.06 17.78 -11.75
N LEU A 20 4.43 18.19 -12.95
CA LEU A 20 3.98 19.47 -13.52
C LEU A 20 2.45 19.48 -13.65
N ASP A 21 1.86 20.65 -13.48
CA ASP A 21 0.44 20.86 -13.73
C ASP A 21 0.08 20.75 -15.21
N PRO A 22 -1.17 20.33 -15.53
CA PRO A 22 -1.67 20.42 -16.90
C PRO A 22 -1.60 21.87 -17.44
N PRO A 23 -1.30 22.06 -18.73
CA PRO A 23 -1.16 21.05 -19.78
C PRO A 23 0.27 20.48 -19.93
N TYR A 24 1.18 20.82 -19.03
CA TYR A 24 2.60 20.50 -19.14
C TYR A 24 2.97 19.14 -18.49
N ARG A 25 1.96 18.35 -18.08
CA ARG A 25 2.15 17.03 -17.47
C ARG A 25 3.00 16.14 -18.37
N ARG A 26 4.01 15.53 -17.77
CA ARG A 26 4.86 14.55 -18.43
C ARG A 26 4.68 13.19 -17.78
N GLU A 27 5.18 12.15 -18.43
CA GLU A 27 5.28 10.82 -17.85
C GLU A 27 5.98 10.86 -16.49
N ILE A 28 5.40 10.12 -15.52
CA ILE A 28 6.03 9.92 -14.21
C ILE A 28 7.00 8.73 -14.35
N PRO A 29 8.34 8.94 -14.24
CA PRO A 29 9.33 7.94 -14.63
C PRO A 29 9.55 6.87 -13.54
N ILE A 30 8.49 6.17 -13.13
CA ILE A 30 8.51 5.02 -12.24
C ILE A 30 8.22 3.77 -13.06
N TYR A 31 9.18 2.86 -13.15
CA TYR A 31 9.14 1.61 -13.92
C TYR A 31 9.27 0.38 -13.02
N LYS A 32 9.66 0.58 -11.75
CA LYS A 32 9.74 -0.43 -10.68
C LYS A 32 9.22 0.17 -9.38
N ALA A 33 8.71 -0.64 -8.49
CA ALA A 33 8.27 -0.17 -7.17
C ALA A 33 9.39 0.53 -6.39
N SER A 34 10.65 0.15 -6.63
CA SER A 34 11.83 0.69 -5.96
C SER A 34 12.41 1.97 -6.56
N ASP A 35 11.92 2.44 -7.73
CA ASP A 35 12.46 3.65 -8.35
C ASP A 35 12.22 4.87 -7.45
N ARG A 36 13.23 5.72 -7.30
CA ARG A 36 13.16 7.01 -6.60
C ARG A 36 13.42 8.12 -7.59
N ILE A 37 12.51 9.08 -7.65
CA ILE A 37 12.50 10.14 -8.67
C ILE A 37 12.41 11.55 -8.09
N GLY A 38 12.19 11.65 -6.80
CA GLY A 38 12.01 12.90 -6.06
C GLY A 38 13.09 13.16 -5.04
N VAL A 39 12.72 13.94 -4.02
CA VAL A 39 13.58 14.31 -2.90
C VAL A 39 13.00 13.76 -1.59
N PRO A 40 13.81 13.55 -0.54
CA PRO A 40 13.34 12.95 0.71
C PRO A 40 12.62 13.94 1.66
N TYR A 41 12.07 15.02 1.15
CA TYR A 41 11.38 16.06 1.91
C TYR A 41 10.41 16.85 1.04
N VAL A 42 9.44 17.49 1.67
CA VAL A 42 8.55 18.46 0.99
C VAL A 42 9.28 19.79 0.86
N GLN A 43 9.40 20.28 -0.38
CA GLN A 43 9.99 21.60 -0.64
C GLN A 43 8.99 22.70 -0.31
N VAL A 44 9.38 23.64 0.53
CA VAL A 44 8.56 24.81 0.88
C VAL A 44 9.41 26.07 0.87
N ASP A 45 8.85 27.17 0.32
CA ASP A 45 9.49 28.48 0.41
C ASP A 45 9.52 28.93 1.90
N PRO A 46 10.70 29.15 2.50
CA PRO A 46 10.80 29.59 3.88
C PRO A 46 10.00 30.86 4.19
N LYS A 47 9.78 31.73 3.19
CA LYS A 47 8.97 32.96 3.35
C LYS A 47 7.49 32.68 3.61
N LYS A 48 7.01 31.50 3.31
CA LYS A 48 5.63 31.05 3.59
C LYS A 48 5.47 30.51 5.02
N ILE A 49 6.57 30.30 5.75
CA ILE A 49 6.55 29.80 7.13
C ILE A 49 6.32 31.00 8.06
N VAL A 50 5.13 31.10 8.63
CA VAL A 50 4.74 32.18 9.54
C VAL A 50 5.00 31.88 11.01
N GLY A 51 5.23 30.63 11.35
CA GLY A 51 5.55 30.20 12.72
C GLY A 51 5.84 28.72 12.81
N ILE A 52 6.54 28.33 13.88
CA ILE A 52 6.85 26.93 14.20
C ILE A 52 6.26 26.63 15.58
N VAL A 53 5.47 25.55 15.68
CA VAL A 53 4.94 25.05 16.95
C VAL A 53 5.70 23.74 17.27
N GLU A 54 6.40 23.74 18.39
CA GLU A 54 7.10 22.56 18.87
C GLU A 54 6.15 21.69 19.69
N VAL A 55 6.14 20.41 19.41
CA VAL A 55 5.34 19.39 20.11
C VAL A 55 6.19 18.16 20.40
N ASN A 56 5.73 17.36 21.38
CA ASN A 56 6.31 16.06 21.68
C ASN A 56 5.16 15.06 21.84
N LYS A 57 4.56 14.68 20.73
CA LYS A 57 3.38 13.80 20.71
C LYS A 57 3.69 12.59 19.82
N PRO A 58 3.62 11.36 20.35
CA PRO A 58 3.77 10.17 19.51
C PRO A 58 2.64 10.06 18.50
N ASP A 59 2.90 9.33 17.41
CA ASP A 59 1.88 8.99 16.44
C ASP A 59 0.76 8.16 17.08
N GLU A 60 -0.48 8.40 16.66
CA GLU A 60 -1.63 7.61 17.07
C GLU A 60 -1.85 6.50 16.02
N ALA A 61 -1.41 5.30 16.34
CA ALA A 61 -1.63 4.14 15.50
C ALA A 61 -2.94 3.43 15.84
N ARG A 62 -3.55 2.79 14.84
CA ARG A 62 -4.76 2.00 15.01
C ARG A 62 -4.40 0.56 15.41
N ALA A 63 -5.19 -0.01 16.33
CA ALA A 63 -5.15 -1.44 16.59
C ALA A 63 -5.90 -2.20 15.47
N PHE A 64 -5.34 -3.32 15.03
CA PHE A 64 -6.02 -4.25 14.13
C PHE A 64 -6.50 -5.47 14.91
N THR A 65 -7.66 -6.00 14.52
CA THR A 65 -8.15 -7.27 15.04
C THR A 65 -7.45 -8.45 14.35
N ALA A 66 -7.27 -9.54 15.09
CA ALA A 66 -6.72 -10.77 14.50
C ALA A 66 -7.65 -11.31 13.39
N PRO A 67 -7.11 -11.99 12.36
CA PRO A 67 -7.91 -12.73 11.40
C PRO A 67 -8.79 -13.77 12.09
N ASP A 68 -9.96 -14.02 11.52
CA ASP A 68 -10.87 -15.09 11.91
C ASP A 68 -10.90 -16.21 10.85
N PRO A 69 -11.54 -17.37 11.10
CA PRO A 69 -11.55 -18.48 10.14
C PRO A 69 -12.16 -18.15 8.78
N ILE A 70 -13.07 -17.17 8.72
CA ILE A 70 -13.70 -16.74 7.45
C ILE A 70 -12.70 -15.94 6.64
N THR A 71 -12.05 -14.96 7.27
CA THR A 71 -11.03 -14.12 6.61
C THR A 71 -9.82 -14.95 6.18
N ASP A 72 -9.40 -15.93 6.98
CA ASP A 72 -8.35 -16.87 6.60
C ASP A 72 -8.72 -17.71 5.37
N LYS A 73 -9.98 -18.17 5.28
CA LYS A 73 -10.46 -18.91 4.11
C LYS A 73 -10.49 -18.03 2.86
N ILE A 74 -10.90 -16.78 2.98
CA ILE A 74 -10.84 -15.81 1.89
C ILE A 74 -9.38 -15.63 1.44
N GLY A 75 -8.46 -15.43 2.40
CA GLY A 75 -7.05 -15.30 2.12
C GLY A 75 -6.47 -16.48 1.35
N GLN A 76 -6.81 -17.71 1.76
CA GLN A 76 -6.38 -18.92 1.07
C GLN A 76 -6.97 -19.02 -0.35
N ASN A 77 -8.26 -18.72 -0.53
CA ASN A 77 -8.89 -18.76 -1.85
C ASN A 77 -8.23 -17.79 -2.83
N VAL A 78 -7.85 -16.59 -2.38
CA VAL A 78 -7.12 -15.62 -3.21
C VAL A 78 -5.73 -16.13 -3.56
N ALA A 79 -4.99 -16.70 -2.61
CA ALA A 79 -3.69 -17.28 -2.87
C ALA A 79 -3.76 -18.43 -3.89
N ASP A 80 -4.75 -19.33 -3.74
CA ASP A 80 -4.99 -20.46 -4.66
C ASP A 80 -5.32 -19.96 -6.08
N PHE A 81 -6.13 -18.92 -6.21
CA PHE A 81 -6.46 -18.27 -7.47
C PHE A 81 -5.19 -17.71 -8.15
N LEU A 82 -4.38 -16.94 -7.43
CA LEU A 82 -3.17 -16.36 -7.98
C LEU A 82 -2.14 -17.42 -8.38
N MET A 83 -2.02 -18.51 -7.61
CA MET A 83 -1.19 -19.64 -7.99
C MET A 83 -1.68 -20.34 -9.26
N ALA A 84 -2.99 -20.49 -9.41
CA ALA A 84 -3.57 -21.07 -10.62
C ALA A 84 -3.29 -20.19 -11.85
N ASP A 85 -3.35 -18.87 -11.69
CA ASP A 85 -3.05 -17.91 -12.77
C ASP A 85 -1.56 -17.90 -13.13
N MET A 86 -0.66 -18.07 -12.16
CA MET A 86 0.76 -18.28 -12.44
C MET A 86 0.99 -19.57 -13.24
N LYS A 87 0.35 -20.67 -12.86
CA LYS A 87 0.46 -21.96 -13.58
C LYS A 87 -0.06 -21.87 -15.01
N ARG A 88 -1.08 -21.05 -15.25
CA ARG A 88 -1.66 -20.78 -16.58
C ARG A 88 -0.82 -19.79 -17.41
N GLY A 89 0.18 -19.16 -16.82
CA GLY A 89 1.00 -18.13 -17.47
C GLY A 89 0.30 -16.79 -17.62
N ILE A 90 -0.82 -16.56 -16.94
CA ILE A 90 -1.52 -15.25 -16.88
C ILE A 90 -0.70 -14.30 -16.01
N ILE A 91 -0.21 -14.75 -14.89
CA ILE A 91 0.74 -14.04 -14.06
C ILE A 91 2.14 -14.56 -14.39
N PRO A 92 3.13 -13.69 -14.65
CA PRO A 92 4.49 -14.12 -14.93
C PRO A 92 5.12 -14.83 -13.74
N SER A 93 6.08 -15.72 -14.00
CA SER A 93 6.76 -16.49 -12.96
C SER A 93 7.55 -15.62 -11.96
N SER A 94 7.90 -14.40 -12.33
CA SER A 94 8.52 -13.41 -11.42
C SER A 94 7.53 -12.80 -10.42
N PHE A 95 6.23 -13.06 -10.61
CA PHE A 95 5.11 -12.42 -9.99
C PHE A 95 4.99 -10.93 -10.36
N LEU A 96 3.90 -10.28 -9.98
CA LEU A 96 3.64 -8.87 -10.22
C LEU A 96 3.53 -8.11 -8.89
N PRO A 97 3.76 -6.80 -8.87
CA PRO A 97 3.58 -6.01 -7.66
C PRO A 97 2.13 -6.07 -7.16
N LEU A 98 1.96 -6.13 -5.85
CA LEU A 98 0.66 -6.19 -5.20
C LEU A 98 0.24 -4.82 -4.63
N GLN A 99 -1.03 -4.49 -4.77
CA GLN A 99 -1.71 -3.51 -3.94
C GLN A 99 -2.67 -4.23 -3.01
N SER A 100 -2.67 -3.84 -1.75
CA SER A 100 -3.56 -4.38 -0.73
C SER A 100 -4.34 -3.25 -0.05
N GLY A 101 -5.64 -3.46 0.15
CA GLY A 101 -6.46 -2.61 1.00
C GLY A 101 -6.09 -2.74 2.49
N VAL A 102 -6.87 -2.09 3.35
CA VAL A 102 -6.69 -2.11 4.81
C VAL A 102 -7.64 -3.12 5.44
N GLY A 103 -7.20 -3.80 6.50
CA GLY A 103 -8.05 -4.61 7.38
C GLY A 103 -7.72 -6.10 7.39
N ASN A 104 -8.56 -6.86 8.10
CA ASN A 104 -8.30 -8.26 8.41
C ASN A 104 -8.22 -9.16 7.18
N ILE A 105 -9.08 -8.94 6.19
CA ILE A 105 -9.06 -9.73 4.95
C ILE A 105 -7.74 -9.50 4.20
N ALA A 106 -7.31 -8.23 4.10
CA ALA A 106 -6.04 -7.89 3.48
C ALA A 106 -4.86 -8.58 4.19
N ASN A 107 -4.84 -8.55 5.51
CA ASN A 107 -3.82 -9.22 6.32
C ASN A 107 -3.87 -10.75 6.15
N ALA A 108 -5.05 -11.35 6.07
CA ALA A 108 -5.21 -12.78 5.84
C ALA A 108 -4.68 -13.21 4.45
N VAL A 109 -4.99 -12.43 3.40
CA VAL A 109 -4.46 -12.67 2.05
C VAL A 109 -2.93 -12.56 2.04
N LEU A 110 -2.37 -11.49 2.60
CA LEU A 110 -0.92 -11.32 2.69
C LEU A 110 -0.25 -12.45 3.48
N GLY A 111 -0.86 -12.89 4.58
CA GLY A 111 -0.41 -14.02 5.37
C GLY A 111 -0.42 -15.33 4.58
N ALA A 112 -1.48 -15.60 3.78
CA ALA A 112 -1.56 -16.78 2.92
C ALA A 112 -0.47 -16.74 1.83
N LEU A 113 -0.29 -15.60 1.14
CA LEU A 113 0.77 -15.43 0.13
C LEU A 113 2.16 -15.56 0.74
N GLY A 114 2.36 -15.07 1.96
CA GLY A 114 3.63 -15.20 2.68
C GLY A 114 4.01 -16.65 2.99
N ARG A 115 3.03 -17.51 3.29
CA ARG A 115 3.23 -18.94 3.57
C ARG A 115 3.44 -19.78 2.31
N GLU A 116 2.93 -19.31 1.16
CA GLU A 116 2.95 -20.06 -0.09
C GLU A 116 4.33 -20.00 -0.76
N LYS A 117 5.06 -21.10 -0.73
CA LYS A 117 6.44 -21.18 -1.25
C LYS A 117 6.54 -21.18 -2.78
N SER A 118 5.47 -21.55 -3.48
CA SER A 118 5.42 -21.53 -4.95
C SER A 118 5.31 -20.11 -5.52
N ILE A 119 4.87 -19.15 -4.72
CA ILE A 119 4.89 -17.73 -5.07
C ILE A 119 6.28 -17.18 -4.73
N PRO A 120 7.02 -16.60 -5.69
CA PRO A 120 8.32 -16.00 -5.42
C PRO A 120 8.18 -14.78 -4.50
N ALA A 121 9.29 -14.28 -3.97
CA ALA A 121 9.29 -13.01 -3.28
C ALA A 121 8.89 -11.89 -4.26
N PHE A 122 7.97 -11.02 -3.86
CA PHE A 122 7.30 -10.03 -4.69
C PHE A 122 7.51 -8.60 -4.19
N GLU A 123 7.01 -7.63 -4.94
CA GLU A 123 7.00 -6.22 -4.57
C GLU A 123 5.59 -5.77 -4.18
N MET A 124 5.52 -4.75 -3.33
CA MET A 124 4.27 -4.05 -3.03
C MET A 124 4.32 -2.64 -3.64
N TYR A 125 3.24 -2.27 -4.32
CA TYR A 125 2.97 -0.89 -4.75
C TYR A 125 1.54 -0.57 -4.35
N THR A 126 1.36 0.19 -3.28
CA THR A 126 0.08 0.29 -2.58
C THR A 126 -0.11 1.68 -1.95
N GLU A 127 -1.34 2.10 -1.71
CA GLU A 127 -1.61 3.33 -0.97
C GLU A 127 -1.18 3.20 0.49
N VAL A 128 -1.58 2.12 1.15
CA VAL A 128 -1.30 1.88 2.57
C VAL A 128 -0.48 0.62 2.78
N LEU A 129 0.38 0.65 3.78
CA LEU A 129 1.20 -0.46 4.17
C LEU A 129 0.95 -0.78 5.65
N GLN A 130 0.62 -2.04 5.95
CA GLN A 130 0.25 -2.53 7.27
C GLN A 130 1.33 -3.43 7.87
N ASP A 131 1.20 -3.77 9.16
CA ASP A 131 2.14 -4.63 9.91
C ASP A 131 2.49 -5.92 9.16
N ALA A 132 1.49 -6.59 8.57
CA ALA A 132 1.71 -7.82 7.82
C ALA A 132 2.74 -7.66 6.67
N VAL A 133 2.76 -6.49 6.01
CA VAL A 133 3.74 -6.22 4.95
C VAL A 133 5.13 -6.00 5.55
N VAL A 134 5.23 -5.31 6.68
CA VAL A 134 6.50 -5.10 7.39
C VAL A 134 7.11 -6.43 7.81
N ASP A 135 6.28 -7.33 8.34
CA ASP A 135 6.72 -8.70 8.70
C ASP A 135 7.20 -9.48 7.47
N LEU A 136 6.49 -9.36 6.34
CA LEU A 136 6.88 -10.01 5.07
C LEU A 136 8.17 -9.41 4.49
N ILE A 137 8.42 -8.11 4.66
CA ILE A 137 9.69 -7.47 4.29
C ILE A 137 10.83 -8.06 5.13
N ARG A 138 10.65 -8.16 6.46
CA ARG A 138 11.64 -8.75 7.37
C ARG A 138 11.90 -10.24 7.05
N ALA A 139 10.86 -10.97 6.67
CA ALA A 139 10.96 -12.37 6.25
C ALA A 139 11.54 -12.56 4.83
N GLY A 140 11.83 -11.48 4.09
CA GLY A 140 12.32 -11.53 2.71
C GLY A 140 11.28 -12.00 1.68
N ARG A 141 10.00 -12.06 2.06
CA ARG A 141 8.89 -12.42 1.16
C ARG A 141 8.41 -11.22 0.34
N VAL A 142 8.53 -10.03 0.87
CA VAL A 142 8.37 -8.77 0.14
C VAL A 142 9.75 -8.16 -0.07
N LYS A 143 10.12 -7.99 -1.33
CA LYS A 143 11.44 -7.46 -1.74
C LYS A 143 11.53 -5.96 -1.50
N PHE A 144 10.43 -5.25 -1.79
CA PHE A 144 10.33 -3.81 -1.70
C PHE A 144 8.88 -3.37 -1.53
N GLY A 145 8.65 -2.33 -0.72
CA GLY A 145 7.35 -1.69 -0.50
C GLY A 145 7.36 -0.23 -0.94
N SER A 146 6.45 0.13 -1.84
CA SER A 146 6.16 1.52 -2.22
C SER A 146 4.76 1.88 -1.73
N THR A 147 4.64 2.96 -0.96
CA THR A 147 3.38 3.36 -0.32
C THR A 147 3.29 4.87 -0.15
N CYS A 148 2.10 5.39 0.17
CA CYS A 148 2.00 6.76 0.67
C CYS A 148 1.76 6.83 2.18
N SER A 149 1.38 5.73 2.82
CA SER A 149 1.09 5.73 4.25
C SER A 149 1.53 4.43 4.94
N LEU A 150 2.19 4.59 6.08
CA LEU A 150 2.42 3.51 7.04
C LEU A 150 1.24 3.47 8.02
N THR A 151 0.31 2.54 7.78
CA THR A 151 -0.84 2.32 8.66
C THR A 151 -0.55 1.10 9.51
N VAL A 152 0.36 1.26 10.45
CA VAL A 152 0.93 0.21 11.29
C VAL A 152 0.65 0.48 12.78
N THR A 153 0.80 -0.54 13.61
CA THR A 153 0.73 -0.39 15.07
C THR A 153 1.94 0.39 15.61
N ASN A 154 1.81 0.96 16.81
CA ASN A 154 2.92 1.69 17.46
C ASN A 154 4.17 0.83 17.60
N ASN A 155 4.03 -0.44 17.95
CA ASN A 155 5.15 -1.36 18.09
C ASN A 155 5.85 -1.62 16.76
N CYS A 156 5.08 -1.79 15.69
CA CYS A 156 5.61 -1.97 14.34
C CYS A 156 6.33 -0.70 13.86
N LEU A 157 5.74 0.47 14.09
CA LEU A 157 6.33 1.76 13.72
C LEU A 157 7.65 1.99 14.47
N GLN A 158 7.68 1.71 15.78
CA GLN A 158 8.93 1.80 16.55
C GLN A 158 10.00 0.84 16.01
N GLY A 159 9.60 -0.39 15.66
CA GLY A 159 10.52 -1.35 15.04
C GLY A 159 11.07 -0.91 13.68
N ILE A 160 10.30 -0.11 12.91
CA ILE A 160 10.81 0.52 11.68
C ILE A 160 11.83 1.61 12.02
N TYR A 161 11.58 2.43 13.03
CA TYR A 161 12.49 3.49 13.46
C TYR A 161 13.79 2.94 14.03
N ASP A 162 13.73 1.87 14.80
CA ASP A 162 14.90 1.23 15.41
C ASP A 162 15.81 0.57 14.36
N ASP A 163 15.26 0.20 13.20
CA ASP A 163 15.99 -0.48 12.11
C ASP A 163 15.85 0.27 10.78
N ILE A 164 15.91 1.60 10.87
CA ILE A 164 15.58 2.49 9.73
C ILE A 164 16.51 2.27 8.53
N ASP A 165 17.77 1.93 8.76
CA ASP A 165 18.75 1.70 7.69
C ASP A 165 18.38 0.49 6.84
N PHE A 166 17.87 -0.60 7.46
CA PHE A 166 17.32 -1.74 6.74
C PHE A 166 16.10 -1.33 5.90
N PHE A 167 15.21 -0.51 6.45
CA PHE A 167 13.98 -0.13 5.75
C PHE A 167 14.21 0.91 4.64
N ARG A 168 15.25 1.74 4.70
CA ARG A 168 15.58 2.67 3.60
C ARG A 168 15.80 1.96 2.27
N ASP A 169 16.35 0.75 2.30
CA ASP A 169 16.60 -0.06 1.11
C ASP A 169 15.40 -0.95 0.71
N LYS A 170 14.34 -0.97 1.51
CA LYS A 170 13.18 -1.87 1.34
C LYS A 170 11.85 -1.16 1.25
N LEU A 171 11.82 0.14 1.54
CA LEU A 171 10.59 0.90 1.66
C LEU A 171 10.76 2.30 1.09
N VAL A 172 9.73 2.78 0.40
CA VAL A 172 9.63 4.17 -0.05
C VAL A 172 8.23 4.71 0.24
N MET A 173 8.19 5.95 0.76
CA MET A 173 6.96 6.70 0.98
C MET A 173 6.83 7.82 -0.06
N ARG A 174 5.73 7.83 -0.80
CA ARG A 174 5.46 8.78 -1.89
C ARG A 174 4.22 9.63 -1.62
N PRO A 175 4.07 10.80 -2.23
CA PRO A 175 2.80 11.49 -2.28
C PRO A 175 1.69 10.58 -2.84
N SER A 176 0.46 10.71 -2.33
CA SER A 176 -0.66 9.87 -2.79
C SER A 176 -0.94 10.03 -4.28
N GLU A 177 -0.69 11.20 -4.84
CA GLU A 177 -0.78 11.47 -6.28
C GLU A 177 0.14 10.55 -7.12
N ILE A 178 1.27 10.15 -6.56
CA ILE A 178 2.22 9.24 -7.20
C ILE A 178 1.86 7.79 -6.90
N SER A 179 1.57 7.45 -5.63
CA SER A 179 1.16 6.08 -5.24
C SER A 179 -0.09 5.62 -5.96
N ASN A 180 -1.08 6.51 -6.08
CA ASN A 180 -2.39 6.18 -6.66
C ASN A 180 -2.48 6.55 -8.15
N SER A 181 -1.37 6.85 -8.80
CA SER A 181 -1.35 7.24 -10.21
C SER A 181 -1.83 6.09 -11.11
N PRO A 182 -2.93 6.27 -11.87
CA PRO A 182 -3.40 5.27 -12.83
C PRO A 182 -2.36 4.86 -13.88
N GLU A 183 -1.53 5.82 -14.30
CA GLU A 183 -0.45 5.60 -15.25
C GLU A 183 0.57 4.58 -14.72
N ILE A 184 1.00 4.75 -13.47
CA ILE A 184 1.99 3.87 -12.85
C ILE A 184 1.38 2.51 -12.56
N VAL A 185 0.15 2.47 -12.03
CA VAL A 185 -0.57 1.22 -11.75
C VAL A 185 -0.66 0.35 -13.00
N ARG A 186 -1.01 0.95 -14.15
CA ARG A 186 -1.07 0.24 -15.46
C ARG A 186 0.30 -0.22 -15.90
N ARG A 187 1.30 0.63 -15.81
CA ARG A 187 2.68 0.33 -16.26
C ARG A 187 3.31 -0.80 -15.48
N LEU A 188 3.12 -0.82 -14.15
CA LEU A 188 3.67 -1.88 -13.29
C LEU A 188 2.89 -3.19 -13.39
N GLY A 189 1.68 -3.18 -13.95
CA GLY A 189 0.84 -4.37 -14.06
C GLY A 189 0.38 -4.90 -12.70
N ILE A 190 -0.08 -4.01 -11.82
CA ILE A 190 -0.41 -4.31 -10.43
C ILE A 190 -1.51 -5.36 -10.31
N ILE A 191 -1.40 -6.25 -9.33
CA ILE A 191 -2.50 -7.08 -8.82
C ILE A 191 -3.13 -6.32 -7.66
N SER A 192 -4.36 -5.86 -7.83
CA SER A 192 -5.10 -5.07 -6.85
C SER A 192 -6.04 -5.94 -6.04
N MET A 193 -5.98 -5.84 -4.71
CA MET A 193 -6.80 -6.60 -3.77
C MET A 193 -7.48 -5.65 -2.80
N ASN A 194 -8.81 -5.56 -2.88
CA ASN A 194 -9.61 -4.65 -2.06
C ASN A 194 -10.81 -5.39 -1.45
N THR A 195 -11.41 -4.77 -0.43
CA THR A 195 -12.61 -5.29 0.23
C THR A 195 -13.82 -4.44 -0.14
N ALA A 196 -14.92 -5.09 -0.43
CA ALA A 196 -16.21 -4.47 -0.66
C ALA A 196 -17.18 -4.73 0.51
N ILE A 197 -18.12 -3.81 0.70
CA ILE A 197 -19.25 -3.99 1.62
C ILE A 197 -20.33 -4.84 0.95
N VAL A 198 -20.57 -4.56 -0.33
CA VAL A 198 -21.61 -5.23 -1.15
C VAL A 198 -21.06 -5.46 -2.56
N ALA A 199 -21.34 -6.62 -3.10
CA ALA A 199 -21.17 -6.92 -4.52
C ALA A 199 -22.49 -7.50 -5.08
N ASP A 200 -22.89 -7.08 -6.28
CA ASP A 200 -24.07 -7.61 -6.93
C ASP A 200 -23.73 -8.69 -7.98
N ILE A 201 -24.76 -9.37 -8.50
CA ILE A 201 -24.60 -10.44 -9.49
C ILE A 201 -24.05 -9.95 -10.85
N TYR A 202 -24.05 -8.65 -11.08
CA TYR A 202 -23.53 -8.04 -12.31
C TYR A 202 -22.07 -7.59 -12.16
N GLY A 203 -21.48 -7.80 -10.98
CA GLY A 203 -20.10 -7.39 -10.70
C GLY A 203 -19.94 -5.93 -10.27
N ASN A 204 -21.04 -5.23 -9.95
CA ASN A 204 -20.92 -3.92 -9.33
C ASN A 204 -20.49 -4.07 -7.88
N VAL A 205 -19.54 -3.23 -7.46
CA VAL A 205 -18.93 -3.28 -6.14
C VAL A 205 -19.16 -1.96 -5.43
N ASN A 206 -19.58 -2.03 -4.17
CA ASN A 206 -19.77 -0.88 -3.30
C ASN A 206 -18.93 -1.07 -2.02
N SER A 207 -18.00 -0.15 -1.78
CA SER A 207 -17.16 -0.11 -0.58
C SER A 207 -17.43 1.10 0.32
N THR A 208 -18.45 1.90 0.02
CA THR A 208 -18.72 3.17 0.70
C THR A 208 -20.00 3.19 1.52
N HIS A 209 -21.07 2.55 1.06
CA HIS A 209 -22.39 2.65 1.68
C HIS A 209 -22.97 1.30 2.08
N ILE A 210 -23.66 1.26 3.21
CA ILE A 210 -24.51 0.15 3.66
C ILE A 210 -25.95 0.44 3.21
N ALA A 211 -26.60 -0.56 2.61
CA ALA A 211 -27.98 -0.48 2.13
C ALA A 211 -28.25 0.75 1.23
N GLY A 212 -27.25 1.22 0.52
CA GLY A 212 -27.34 2.32 -0.44
C GLY A 212 -27.43 3.72 0.16
N THR A 213 -27.70 3.87 1.43
CA THR A 213 -28.01 5.18 2.05
C THR A 213 -27.04 5.60 3.16
N LYS A 214 -26.55 4.68 3.96
CA LYS A 214 -25.67 4.98 5.09
C LYS A 214 -24.22 4.93 4.66
N MET A 215 -23.57 6.07 4.57
CA MET A 215 -22.13 6.13 4.29
C MET A 215 -21.34 5.55 5.48
N MET A 216 -20.49 4.59 5.19
CA MET A 216 -19.61 3.92 6.17
C MET A 216 -18.16 4.36 6.00
N ASN A 217 -17.69 4.45 4.76
CA ASN A 217 -16.31 4.79 4.42
C ASN A 217 -16.27 5.79 3.26
N GLY A 218 -15.14 6.52 3.15
CA GLY A 218 -14.74 7.14 1.89
C GLY A 218 -14.30 6.08 0.87
N ILE A 219 -14.23 6.46 -0.40
CA ILE A 219 -13.79 5.55 -1.47
C ILE A 219 -12.28 5.22 -1.35
N GLY A 220 -11.47 6.12 -0.81
CA GLY A 220 -10.01 5.99 -0.78
C GLY A 220 -9.42 5.78 -2.17
N GLY A 221 -8.25 5.18 -2.22
CA GLY A 221 -7.53 4.86 -3.46
C GLY A 221 -7.98 3.59 -4.17
N SER A 222 -8.94 2.84 -3.63
CA SER A 222 -9.32 1.54 -4.20
C SER A 222 -9.76 1.65 -5.67
N GLY A 223 -10.45 2.73 -6.03
CA GLY A 223 -10.90 2.98 -7.40
C GLY A 223 -9.75 3.23 -8.37
N ASP A 224 -8.70 3.92 -7.93
CA ASP A 224 -7.53 4.22 -8.75
C ASP A 224 -6.76 2.94 -9.08
N PHE A 225 -6.56 2.08 -8.10
CA PHE A 225 -5.91 0.79 -8.30
C PHE A 225 -6.79 -0.16 -9.10
N THR A 226 -8.03 -0.39 -8.69
CA THR A 226 -8.91 -1.42 -9.26
C THR A 226 -9.20 -1.21 -10.74
N ARG A 227 -9.44 0.04 -11.16
CA ARG A 227 -9.73 0.37 -12.56
C ARG A 227 -8.51 0.30 -13.48
N ASN A 228 -7.31 0.26 -12.91
CA ASN A 228 -6.05 0.36 -13.63
C ASN A 228 -5.12 -0.84 -13.44
N ALA A 229 -5.44 -1.74 -12.52
CA ALA A 229 -4.68 -2.95 -12.27
C ALA A 229 -4.76 -3.94 -13.45
N TYR A 230 -3.76 -4.80 -13.57
CA TYR A 230 -3.76 -5.93 -14.49
C TYR A 230 -4.78 -7.00 -14.06
N ILE A 231 -4.81 -7.30 -12.74
CA ILE A 231 -5.81 -8.15 -12.11
C ILE A 231 -6.43 -7.40 -10.94
N SER A 232 -7.75 -7.34 -10.88
CA SER A 232 -8.48 -6.72 -9.77
C SER A 232 -9.30 -7.76 -9.03
N ILE A 233 -9.09 -7.86 -7.73
CA ILE A 233 -9.77 -8.80 -6.84
C ILE A 233 -10.53 -7.99 -5.79
N PHE A 234 -11.81 -8.28 -5.64
CA PHE A 234 -12.60 -7.82 -4.52
C PHE A 234 -13.00 -9.00 -3.63
N SER A 235 -12.81 -8.82 -2.33
CA SER A 235 -13.34 -9.72 -1.31
C SER A 235 -14.56 -9.07 -0.66
N CYS A 236 -15.64 -9.82 -0.55
CA CYS A 236 -16.86 -9.41 0.15
C CYS A 236 -17.17 -10.47 1.19
N PRO A 237 -17.27 -10.12 2.51
CA PRO A 237 -17.59 -11.06 3.58
C PRO A 237 -19.05 -11.52 3.55
#